data_07c16360cfa864369dcf04a963970ca5
#
_entry.id   07c16360cfa864369dcf04a963970ca5
#
_cell.length_a   1.000
_cell.length_b   1.000
_cell.length_c   1.000
_cell.angle_alpha   90.00
_cell.angle_beta   90.00
_cell.angle_gamma   90.00
#
_symmetry.space_group_name_H-M   'P 1'
#
loop_
_entity.id
_entity.type
_entity.pdbx_description
1 polymer ?
#
loop_
_entity_poly.entity_id
_entity_poly.type
_entity_poly.pdbx_seq_one_letter_code
_entity_poly.pdbx_strand_id
1 'polypeptide(L)'
;MDLCVSCKGCKRECPTGVDMARMKIEFLDHYHRTHGAGFREKLFAYLPRYAPKLRAFGFLLNLRDQVPGLAKISEWLIGVSSQRRLPKWRTDHFRYHGEITASEEGAKEVVLLVDTFNSCFESENASAALDVLKSAG
;
A
#
# COMPACT_ATOMS: atom_id res chain seq x y z
N MET A 1 -10.91 -11.00 -15.29
CA MET A 1 -10.39 -9.67 -14.88
C MET A 1 -9.19 -9.72 -13.93
N ASP A 2 -8.77 -10.92 -13.54
CA ASP A 2 -7.73 -11.10 -12.50
C ASP A 2 -6.33 -10.63 -12.92
N LEU A 3 -6.02 -10.69 -14.22
CA LEU A 3 -4.75 -10.23 -14.76
C LEU A 3 -4.62 -8.69 -14.89
N CYS A 4 -5.71 -7.94 -14.69
CA CYS A 4 -5.68 -6.48 -14.76
C CYS A 4 -5.12 -5.88 -13.48
N VAL A 5 -3.96 -5.25 -13.57
CA VAL A 5 -3.28 -4.55 -12.46
C VAL A 5 -3.71 -3.09 -12.29
N SER A 6 -4.76 -2.66 -12.97
CA SER A 6 -5.32 -1.30 -12.90
C SER A 6 -4.34 -0.16 -13.24
N CYS A 7 -3.34 -0.43 -14.08
CA CYS A 7 -2.32 0.56 -14.49
C CYS A 7 -2.85 1.67 -15.41
N LYS A 8 -4.10 1.55 -15.91
CA LYS A 8 -4.76 2.50 -16.84
C LYS A 8 -4.06 2.71 -18.20
N GLY A 9 -3.07 1.90 -18.56
CA GLY A 9 -2.41 1.95 -19.87
C GLY A 9 -3.40 1.84 -21.03
N CYS A 10 -4.40 0.94 -20.89
CA CYS A 10 -5.45 0.77 -21.90
C CYS A 10 -6.23 2.06 -22.18
N LYS A 11 -6.51 2.90 -21.18
CA LYS A 11 -7.20 4.18 -21.38
C LYS A 11 -6.36 5.15 -22.19
N ARG A 12 -5.04 5.16 -21.96
CA ARG A 12 -4.12 6.06 -22.66
C ARG A 12 -3.94 5.68 -24.13
N GLU A 13 -3.89 4.38 -24.41
CA GLU A 13 -3.59 3.84 -25.74
C GLU A 13 -4.84 3.54 -26.57
N CYS A 14 -6.01 3.47 -25.95
CA CYS A 14 -7.26 3.18 -26.64
C CYS A 14 -7.75 4.40 -27.43
N PRO A 15 -7.96 4.30 -28.75
CA PRO A 15 -8.44 5.42 -29.55
C PRO A 15 -9.85 5.89 -29.17
N THR A 16 -10.64 5.00 -28.54
CA THR A 16 -12.00 5.30 -28.03
C THR A 16 -12.00 5.71 -26.55
N GLY A 17 -10.84 5.75 -25.89
CA GLY A 17 -10.69 6.20 -24.52
C GLY A 17 -11.31 5.27 -23.47
N VAL A 18 -11.44 3.97 -23.74
CA VAL A 18 -12.02 3.00 -22.82
C VAL A 18 -11.15 2.81 -21.58
N ASP A 19 -11.70 3.09 -20.40
CA ASP A 19 -11.04 2.90 -19.11
C ASP A 19 -11.40 1.55 -18.49
N MET A 20 -10.64 0.50 -18.86
CA MET A 20 -10.85 -0.86 -18.34
C MET A 20 -10.65 -0.95 -16.84
N ALA A 21 -9.78 -0.12 -16.26
CA ALA A 21 -9.56 -0.12 -14.81
C ALA A 21 -10.80 0.37 -14.06
N ARG A 22 -11.46 1.42 -14.57
CA ARG A 22 -12.71 1.92 -14.02
C ARG A 22 -13.84 0.89 -14.16
N MET A 23 -13.97 0.29 -15.34
CA MET A 23 -14.96 -0.77 -15.57
C MET A 23 -14.78 -1.95 -14.63
N LYS A 24 -13.51 -2.35 -14.38
CA LYS A 24 -13.19 -3.40 -13.41
C LYS A 24 -13.65 -3.02 -11.99
N ILE A 25 -13.39 -1.79 -11.56
CA ILE A 25 -13.77 -1.32 -10.22
C ILE A 25 -15.28 -1.33 -10.06
N GLU A 26 -16.02 -0.80 -11.02
CA GLU A 26 -17.48 -0.78 -11.01
C GLU A 26 -18.09 -2.20 -11.03
N PHE A 27 -17.53 -3.09 -11.86
CA PHE A 27 -17.96 -4.49 -11.90
C PHE A 27 -17.70 -5.20 -10.58
N LEU A 28 -16.51 -5.03 -9.99
CA LEU A 28 -16.17 -5.67 -8.71
C LEU A 28 -17.00 -5.11 -7.56
N ASP A 29 -17.32 -3.82 -7.55
CA ASP A 29 -18.21 -3.24 -6.54
C ASP A 29 -19.60 -3.88 -6.60
N HIS A 30 -20.18 -3.98 -7.80
CA HIS A 30 -21.46 -4.68 -8.00
C HIS A 30 -21.39 -6.15 -7.60
N TYR A 31 -20.35 -6.85 -8.02
CA TYR A 31 -20.14 -8.26 -7.69
C TYR A 31 -20.04 -8.49 -6.18
N HIS A 32 -19.25 -7.65 -5.47
CA HIS A 32 -19.09 -7.77 -4.02
C HIS A 32 -20.33 -7.40 -3.22
N ARG A 33 -21.19 -6.52 -3.75
CA ARG A 33 -22.49 -6.22 -3.12
C ARG A 33 -23.44 -7.43 -3.15
N THR A 34 -23.36 -8.23 -4.19
CA THR A 34 -24.26 -9.40 -4.37
C THR A 34 -23.68 -10.67 -3.74
N HIS A 35 -22.37 -10.90 -3.83
CA HIS A 35 -21.70 -12.15 -3.40
C HIS A 35 -20.88 -11.99 -2.13
N GLY A 36 -20.68 -10.75 -1.66
CA GLY A 36 -19.75 -10.44 -0.57
C GLY A 36 -18.29 -10.44 -1.01
N ALA A 37 -17.43 -9.78 -0.23
CA ALA A 37 -15.98 -9.80 -0.44
C ALA A 37 -15.36 -10.93 0.38
N GLY A 38 -14.43 -11.68 -0.22
CA GLY A 38 -13.68 -12.74 0.45
C GLY A 38 -12.79 -12.21 1.57
N PHE A 39 -12.39 -13.11 2.50
CA PHE A 39 -11.50 -12.74 3.61
C PHE A 39 -10.18 -12.13 3.11
N ARG A 40 -9.56 -12.72 2.09
CA ARG A 40 -8.31 -12.24 1.49
C ARG A 40 -8.47 -10.83 0.92
N GLU A 41 -9.56 -10.57 0.20
CA GLU A 41 -9.84 -9.26 -0.39
C GLU A 41 -9.99 -8.19 0.69
N LYS A 42 -10.73 -8.50 1.76
CA LYS A 42 -10.88 -7.62 2.93
C LYS A 42 -9.54 -7.36 3.61
N LEU A 43 -8.70 -8.39 3.75
CA LEU A 43 -7.37 -8.26 4.33
C LEU A 43 -6.52 -7.22 3.58
N PHE A 44 -6.47 -7.29 2.26
CA PHE A 44 -5.72 -6.32 1.46
C PHE A 44 -6.39 -4.95 1.39
N ALA A 45 -7.71 -4.90 1.22
CA ALA A 45 -8.45 -3.65 1.13
C ALA A 45 -8.34 -2.80 2.41
N TYR A 46 -8.31 -3.43 3.58
CA TYR A 46 -8.22 -2.72 4.86
C TYR A 46 -6.79 -2.58 5.40
N LEU A 47 -5.77 -3.01 4.65
CA LEU A 47 -4.36 -2.87 5.03
C LEU A 47 -4.01 -1.45 5.54
N PRO A 48 -4.42 -0.36 4.89
CA PRO A 48 -4.10 0.99 5.36
C PRO A 48 -4.65 1.31 6.76
N ARG A 49 -5.75 0.69 7.15
CA ARG A 49 -6.40 0.94 8.44
C ARG A 49 -5.74 0.20 9.60
N TYR A 50 -5.28 -1.04 9.36
CA TYR A 50 -4.74 -1.87 10.43
C TYR A 50 -3.20 -1.92 10.46
N ALA A 51 -2.51 -1.70 9.35
CA ALA A 51 -1.05 -1.75 9.31
C ALA A 51 -0.38 -0.84 10.36
N PRO A 52 -0.81 0.42 10.56
CA PRO A 52 -0.23 1.26 11.59
C PRO A 52 -0.43 0.73 13.01
N LYS A 53 -1.52 0.00 13.25
CA LYS A 53 -1.85 -0.59 14.57
C LYS A 53 -1.04 -1.86 14.84
N LEU A 54 -0.77 -2.64 13.80
CA LEU A 54 -0.02 -3.90 13.91
C LEU A 54 1.49 -3.72 14.03
N ARG A 55 2.01 -2.49 14.01
CA ARG A 55 3.44 -2.23 14.15
C ARG A 55 4.07 -2.87 15.39
N ALA A 56 3.34 -2.88 16.52
CA ALA A 56 3.80 -3.47 17.77
C ALA A 56 3.98 -5.00 17.67
N PHE A 57 3.23 -5.63 16.77
CA PHE A 57 3.26 -7.07 16.49
C PHE A 57 4.12 -7.43 15.28
N GLY A 58 4.86 -6.46 14.71
CA GLY A 58 5.69 -6.65 13.52
C GLY A 58 6.66 -7.81 13.64
N PHE A 59 7.27 -8.01 14.81
CA PHE A 59 8.12 -9.17 15.08
C PHE A 59 7.39 -10.50 14.81
N LEU A 60 6.21 -10.67 15.37
CA LEU A 60 5.42 -11.89 15.20
C LEU A 60 4.99 -12.12 13.74
N LEU A 61 4.61 -11.05 13.05
CA LEU A 61 4.21 -11.11 11.64
C LEU A 61 5.39 -11.45 10.72
N ASN A 62 6.60 -11.02 11.07
CA ASN A 62 7.82 -11.34 10.33
C ASN A 62 8.28 -12.79 10.50
N LEU A 63 7.82 -13.50 11.54
CA LEU A 63 8.14 -14.93 11.74
C LEU A 63 7.68 -15.79 10.57
N ARG A 64 6.66 -15.37 9.83
CA ARG A 64 6.19 -16.07 8.64
C ARG A 64 7.33 -16.40 7.66
N ASP A 65 8.21 -15.44 7.41
CA ASP A 65 9.28 -15.58 6.43
C ASP A 65 10.63 -16.02 7.06
N GLN A 66 10.69 -16.10 8.40
CA GLN A 66 11.87 -16.53 9.15
C GLN A 66 11.81 -18.02 9.53
N VAL A 67 10.61 -18.52 9.85
CA VAL A 67 10.44 -19.91 10.30
C VAL A 67 10.02 -20.80 9.13
N PRO A 68 10.79 -21.85 8.82
CA PRO A 68 10.46 -22.80 7.77
C PRO A 68 9.05 -23.39 7.98
N GLY A 69 8.24 -23.39 6.93
CA GLY A 69 6.90 -23.96 6.95
C GLY A 69 5.77 -22.98 7.28
N LEU A 70 6.00 -21.90 8.04
CA LEU A 70 4.95 -20.93 8.33
C LEU A 70 4.43 -20.21 7.08
N ALA A 71 5.30 -19.98 6.10
CA ALA A 71 4.90 -19.42 4.82
C ALA A 71 3.89 -20.32 4.09
N LYS A 72 4.08 -21.65 4.10
CA LYS A 72 3.15 -22.62 3.52
C LYS A 72 1.82 -22.69 4.27
N ILE A 73 1.87 -22.62 5.59
CA ILE A 73 0.65 -22.57 6.42
C ILE A 73 -0.14 -21.31 6.12
N SER A 74 0.51 -20.15 6.00
CA SER A 74 -0.13 -18.90 5.63
C SER A 74 -0.71 -18.92 4.21
N GLU A 75 -0.06 -19.61 3.28
CA GLU A 75 -0.58 -19.81 1.93
C GLU A 75 -1.87 -20.63 1.95
N TRP A 76 -1.89 -21.71 2.73
CA TRP A 76 -3.08 -22.53 2.87
C TRP A 76 -4.24 -21.79 3.54
N LEU A 77 -3.97 -20.98 4.59
CA LEU A 77 -5.01 -20.27 5.35
C LEU A 77 -5.52 -19.00 4.65
N ILE A 78 -4.61 -18.23 4.05
CA ILE A 78 -4.89 -16.86 3.58
C ILE A 78 -4.77 -16.77 2.06
N GLY A 79 -4.15 -17.76 1.40
CA GLY A 79 -3.89 -17.76 -0.03
C GLY A 79 -2.75 -16.81 -0.46
N VAL A 80 -1.86 -16.42 0.47
CA VAL A 80 -0.69 -15.59 0.17
C VAL A 80 0.50 -16.48 -0.14
N SER A 81 1.00 -16.40 -1.38
CA SER A 81 2.05 -17.28 -1.89
C SER A 81 3.26 -17.40 -0.96
N SER A 82 3.69 -18.64 -0.70
CA SER A 82 4.90 -18.94 0.08
C SER A 82 6.20 -18.76 -0.72
N GLN A 83 6.11 -18.61 -2.05
CA GLN A 83 7.26 -18.43 -2.92
C GLN A 83 7.82 -17.00 -2.92
N ARG A 84 7.08 -16.06 -2.35
CA ARG A 84 7.48 -14.65 -2.26
C ARG A 84 7.54 -14.21 -0.80
N ARG A 85 8.59 -13.50 -0.46
CA ARG A 85 8.68 -12.81 0.83
C ARG A 85 7.69 -11.65 0.85
N LEU A 86 7.06 -11.45 1.98
CA LEU A 86 6.24 -10.27 2.21
C LEU A 86 7.11 -9.07 2.63
N PRO A 87 6.62 -7.84 2.43
CA PRO A 87 7.25 -6.66 3.01
C PRO A 87 7.41 -6.82 4.51
N LYS A 88 8.56 -6.44 5.04
CA LYS A 88 8.84 -6.54 6.48
C LYS A 88 7.95 -5.59 7.27
N TRP A 89 7.28 -6.12 8.25
CA TRP A 89 6.58 -5.30 9.24
C TRP A 89 7.59 -4.56 10.11
N ARG A 90 7.50 -3.24 10.12
CA ARG A 90 8.44 -2.36 10.82
C ARG A 90 7.74 -1.70 12.00
N THR A 91 8.54 -1.31 13.00
CA THR A 91 8.07 -0.54 14.15
C THR A 91 8.26 0.97 13.95
N ASP A 92 9.16 1.35 13.06
CA ASP A 92 9.57 2.71 12.72
C ASP A 92 8.79 3.26 11.51
N HIS A 93 7.47 3.32 11.64
CA HIS A 93 6.62 3.90 10.59
C HIS A 93 6.96 5.37 10.37
N PHE A 94 6.92 5.82 9.11
CA PHE A 94 7.07 7.22 8.80
C PHE A 94 5.93 8.03 9.44
N ARG A 95 6.29 9.03 10.21
CA ARG A 95 5.39 10.04 10.77
C ARG A 95 6.09 11.38 10.70
N TYR A 96 5.44 12.34 10.10
CA TYR A 96 5.92 13.71 10.15
C TYR A 96 5.57 14.30 11.53
N HIS A 97 6.59 14.69 12.28
CA HIS A 97 6.46 15.31 13.60
C HIS A 97 6.91 16.78 13.57
N GLY A 98 7.30 17.31 12.40
CA GLY A 98 7.72 18.70 12.26
C GLY A 98 6.52 19.66 12.31
N GLU A 99 6.75 20.87 12.79
CA GLU A 99 5.84 21.97 12.59
C GLU A 99 5.77 22.29 11.09
N ILE A 100 4.56 22.53 10.58
CA ILE A 100 4.40 23.11 9.26
C ILE A 100 4.83 24.57 9.45
N THR A 101 6.12 24.84 9.26
CA THR A 101 6.63 26.21 9.23
C THR A 101 5.99 26.86 8.01
N ALA A 102 5.20 27.91 8.27
CA ALA A 102 4.71 28.77 7.20
C ALA A 102 5.95 29.22 6.38
N SER A 103 5.90 28.93 5.10
CA SER A 103 6.96 29.31 4.16
C SER A 103 7.27 30.79 4.27
N GLU A 104 8.51 31.16 4.07
CA GLU A 104 8.90 32.53 3.76
C GLU A 104 8.04 33.06 2.59
N GLU A 105 7.69 34.33 2.60
CA GLU A 105 6.91 34.95 1.53
C GLU A 105 7.54 34.62 0.16
N GLY A 106 6.83 33.86 -0.68
CA GLY A 106 7.27 33.46 -2.01
C GLY A 106 7.77 32.02 -2.14
N ALA A 107 7.88 31.24 -1.07
CA ALA A 107 8.21 29.82 -1.16
C ALA A 107 7.03 29.01 -1.75
N LYS A 108 7.35 28.00 -2.55
CA LYS A 108 6.34 27.12 -3.13
C LYS A 108 5.88 26.08 -2.12
N GLU A 109 4.57 26.05 -1.88
CA GLU A 109 3.97 25.00 -1.05
C GLU A 109 3.93 23.68 -1.82
N VAL A 110 4.42 22.61 -1.20
CA VAL A 110 4.39 21.24 -1.74
C VAL A 110 3.74 20.29 -0.75
N VAL A 111 2.93 19.37 -1.24
CA VAL A 111 2.30 18.32 -0.42
C VAL A 111 2.96 16.99 -0.73
N LEU A 112 3.65 16.40 0.26
CA LEU A 112 4.18 15.05 0.15
C LEU A 112 3.10 14.03 0.51
N LEU A 113 2.56 13.34 -0.52
CA LEU A 113 1.62 12.23 -0.32
C LEU A 113 2.39 10.94 -0.05
N VAL A 114 2.29 10.43 1.17
CA VAL A 114 2.95 9.18 1.57
C VAL A 114 1.91 8.05 1.58
N ASP A 115 2.10 7.05 0.71
CA ASP A 115 1.23 5.88 0.67
C ASP A 115 1.49 4.91 1.84
N THR A 116 0.64 3.89 1.95
CA THR A 116 0.71 2.91 3.04
C THR A 116 2.02 2.12 3.05
N PHE A 117 2.57 1.79 1.88
CA PHE A 117 3.81 1.01 1.80
C PHE A 117 5.01 1.84 2.23
N ASN A 118 5.15 3.05 1.70
CA ASN A 118 6.20 3.99 2.10
C ASN A 118 6.04 4.50 3.54
N SER A 119 4.82 4.49 4.08
CA SER A 119 4.62 4.83 5.49
C SER A 119 4.97 3.68 6.44
N CYS A 120 4.52 2.45 6.15
CA CYS A 120 4.51 1.35 7.11
C CYS A 120 5.59 0.29 6.88
N PHE A 121 6.12 0.16 5.67
CA PHE A 121 7.05 -0.92 5.30
C PHE A 121 8.39 -0.41 4.77
N GLU A 122 8.41 0.75 4.11
CA GLU A 122 9.60 1.36 3.52
C GLU A 122 9.72 2.84 3.94
N SER A 123 9.69 3.09 5.25
CA SER A 123 9.64 4.44 5.83
C SER A 123 10.86 5.31 5.47
N GLU A 124 11.99 4.70 5.12
CA GLU A 124 13.18 5.39 4.63
C GLU A 124 12.95 6.16 3.33
N ASN A 125 12.10 5.65 2.43
CA ASN A 125 11.79 6.35 1.17
C ASN A 125 11.07 7.67 1.45
N ALA A 126 10.09 7.65 2.34
CA ALA A 126 9.35 8.85 2.73
C ALA A 126 10.23 9.87 3.47
N SER A 127 11.13 9.38 4.33
CA SER A 127 12.10 10.23 5.05
C SER A 127 13.08 10.87 4.08
N ALA A 128 13.67 10.10 3.16
CA ALA A 128 14.58 10.62 2.15
C ALA A 128 13.91 11.64 1.22
N ALA A 129 12.66 11.39 0.82
CA ALA A 129 11.90 12.34 0.00
C ALA A 129 11.67 13.66 0.75
N LEU A 130 11.36 13.59 2.05
CA LEU A 130 11.20 14.78 2.89
C LEU A 130 12.52 15.55 3.04
N ASP A 131 13.65 14.86 3.21
CA ASP A 131 14.96 15.50 3.34
C ASP A 131 15.38 16.20 2.03
N VAL A 132 15.10 15.57 0.88
CA VAL A 132 15.32 16.19 -0.43
C VAL A 132 14.47 17.46 -0.58
N LEU A 133 13.19 17.40 -0.24
CA LEU A 133 12.30 18.56 -0.34
C LEU A 133 12.77 19.70 0.56
N LYS A 134 13.18 19.41 1.81
CA LYS A 134 13.73 20.41 2.75
C LYS A 134 15.03 21.02 2.24
N SER A 135 15.88 20.25 1.56
CA SER A 135 17.16 20.75 1.04
C SER A 135 16.99 21.59 -0.23
N ALA A 136 15.88 21.44 -0.91
CA ALA A 136 15.57 22.19 -2.14
C ALA A 136 14.90 23.55 -1.90
N GLY A 137 14.52 23.87 -0.67
CA GLY A 137 13.87 25.12 -0.27
C GLY A 137 12.37 25.01 -0.29
#